data_4f514a09fa47fa961b1fe4b4464e7a6b
#
_entry.id   4f514a09fa47fa961b1fe4b4464e7a6b
#
_cell.length_a   1.000
_cell.length_b   1.000
_cell.length_c   1.000
_cell.angle_alpha   90.00
_cell.angle_beta   90.00
_cell.angle_gamma   90.00
#
_symmetry.space_group_name_H-M   'P 1'
#
loop_
_entity.id
_entity.type
_entity.pdbx_description
1 polymer ?
#
loop_
_entity_poly.entity_id
_entity_poly.type
_entity_poly.pdbx_seq_one_letter_code
_entity_poly.pdbx_strand_id
1 'polypeptide(L)'
;MPNKKMGRNPLLLACAIAALTAGSALAQQPVQPLPKVGGCQLGYYSSGGYCVPSSGGNTLGAIEKSGAGCPLGFYSSSNYCLSSPSNEREAIQKSGKGCPLGWYSSGGYCVKSR
;
A
#
# COMPACT_ATOMS: atom_id res chain seq x y z
N MET A 1 -34.74 -23.97 -26.17
CA MET A 1 -34.39 -23.72 -25.71
C MET A 1 -33.89 -23.31 -25.25
N PRO A 2 -33.91 -23.13 -25.11
CA PRO A 2 -33.29 -22.65 -24.46
C PRO A 2 -32.84 -22.31 -23.80
N ASN A 3 -32.80 -22.22 -23.69
CA ASN A 3 -32.28 -21.86 -22.98
C ASN A 3 -31.78 -21.55 -22.47
N LYS A 4 -31.61 -21.59 -22.63
CA LYS A 4 -31.08 -21.41 -22.10
C LYS A 4 -30.49 -20.91 -21.63
N LYS A 5 -30.59 -20.96 -21.86
CA LYS A 5 -30.03 -20.56 -21.42
C LYS A 5 -29.46 -20.14 -20.75
N MET A 6 -29.60 -20.30 -20.87
CA MET A 6 -29.03 -19.93 -20.17
C MET A 6 -28.45 -19.55 -19.62
N GLY A 7 -28.52 -19.68 -19.89
CA GLY A 7 -27.82 -19.24 -19.32
C GLY A 7 -27.30 -18.91 -19.09
N ARG A 8 -27.18 -18.91 -19.25
CA ARG A 8 -26.62 -18.65 -18.98
C ARG A 8 -25.99 -18.18 -18.47
N ASN A 9 -26.10 -18.28 -18.48
CA ASN A 9 -25.52 -17.88 -17.92
C ASN A 9 -25.06 -17.58 -17.14
N PRO A 10 -25.06 -17.58 -17.07
CA PRO A 10 -24.68 -17.16 -16.26
C PRO A 10 -23.85 -17.15 -15.71
N LEU A 11 -23.58 -17.49 -15.87
CA LEU A 11 -22.83 -17.33 -15.36
C LEU A 11 -22.25 -16.76 -15.19
N LEU A 12 -22.36 -16.71 -15.59
CA LEU A 12 -21.67 -15.97 -15.45
C LEU A 12 -21.57 -15.27 -14.65
N LEU A 13 -21.56 -14.98 -14.62
CA LEU A 13 -21.56 -14.26 -13.78
C LEU A 13 -20.93 -14.44 -12.63
N ALA A 14 -21.03 -15.02 -12.33
CA ALA A 14 -20.53 -15.44 -11.10
C ALA A 14 -19.13 -15.17 -10.94
N CYS A 15 -18.45 -15.43 -11.88
CA CYS A 15 -17.09 -15.27 -11.80
C CYS A 15 -16.65 -13.99 -11.33
N ALA A 16 -17.20 -13.05 -11.75
CA ALA A 16 -16.72 -11.77 -11.40
C ALA A 16 -16.57 -11.68 -9.96
N ILE A 17 -17.38 -12.23 -9.29
CA ILE A 17 -17.34 -12.10 -7.95
C ILE A 17 -16.18 -12.57 -7.31
N ALA A 18 -15.81 -13.66 -7.64
CA ALA A 18 -14.68 -14.22 -7.00
C ALA A 18 -13.52 -13.32 -7.03
N ALA A 19 -13.32 -12.75 -8.09
CA ALA A 19 -12.16 -11.95 -8.24
C ALA A 19 -12.00 -10.94 -7.20
N LEU A 20 -13.05 -10.42 -6.79
CA LEU A 20 -12.96 -9.40 -5.88
C LEU A 20 -12.39 -9.76 -4.62
N THR A 21 -12.80 -10.80 -4.13
CA THR A 21 -12.36 -11.12 -2.83
C THR A 21 -10.90 -11.27 -2.74
N ALA A 22 -10.35 -11.78 -3.74
CA ALA A 22 -8.96 -12.04 -3.68
C ALA A 22 -8.13 -10.85 -3.35
N GLY A 23 -8.40 -9.79 -3.94
CA GLY A 23 -7.53 -8.67 -3.77
C GLY A 23 -7.59 -8.03 -2.44
N SER A 24 -8.59 -8.31 -1.69
CA SER A 24 -8.70 -7.60 -0.46
C SER A 24 -7.99 -8.23 0.71
N ALA A 25 -7.43 -9.35 0.52
CA ALA A 25 -6.85 -10.05 1.64
C ALA A 25 -5.64 -9.38 2.25
N LEU A 26 -4.78 -8.85 1.45
CA LEU A 26 -3.56 -8.25 1.94
C LEU A 26 -3.52 -6.77 1.65
N ALA A 27 -3.18 -6.00 2.65
CA ALA A 27 -3.08 -4.57 2.49
C ALA A 27 -1.64 -4.16 2.60
N GLN A 28 -0.92 -4.24 1.51
CA GLN A 28 0.47 -3.85 1.49
C GLN A 28 0.59 -2.35 1.27
N GLN A 29 1.75 -1.81 1.63
CA GLN A 29 1.99 -0.39 1.45
C GLN A 29 1.91 -0.04 -0.03
N PRO A 30 1.14 0.98 -0.39
CA PRO A 30 1.00 1.36 -1.80
C PRO A 30 2.31 1.85 -2.40
N VAL A 31 2.50 1.54 -3.67
CA VAL A 31 3.64 2.02 -4.44
C VAL A 31 3.10 3.15 -5.30
N GLN A 32 3.38 4.37 -4.91
CA GLN A 32 2.79 5.54 -5.56
C GLN A 32 3.71 6.74 -5.41
N PRO A 33 3.53 7.79 -6.21
CA PRO A 33 4.35 8.99 -6.05
C PRO A 33 4.12 9.63 -4.70
N LEU A 34 5.19 10.18 -4.13
CA LEU A 34 5.12 10.90 -2.88
C LEU A 34 5.76 12.26 -3.06
N PRO A 35 5.33 13.27 -2.33
CA PRO A 35 5.99 14.57 -2.40
C PRO A 35 7.46 14.43 -2.06
N LYS A 36 8.29 15.15 -2.78
CA LYS A 36 9.72 15.07 -2.60
C LYS A 36 10.15 15.88 -1.38
N VAL A 37 10.89 15.23 -0.49
CA VAL A 37 11.42 15.88 0.69
C VAL A 37 12.91 15.56 0.73
N GLY A 38 13.72 16.41 0.19
CA GLY A 38 15.15 16.12 0.07
C GLY A 38 15.36 15.15 -1.07
N GLY A 39 16.06 14.06 -0.83
CA GLY A 39 16.28 13.06 -1.86
C GLY A 39 15.15 12.04 -1.89
N CYS A 40 15.15 11.20 -2.90
CA CYS A 40 14.13 10.18 -3.00
C CYS A 40 14.63 8.87 -2.42
N GLN A 41 13.67 8.06 -1.98
CA GLN A 41 13.98 6.77 -1.41
C GLN A 41 14.40 5.78 -2.50
N LEU A 42 14.99 4.71 -2.08
CA LEU A 42 15.47 3.69 -2.99
C LEU A 42 14.33 3.16 -3.86
N GLY A 43 14.58 3.05 -5.14
CA GLY A 43 13.56 2.56 -6.07
C GLY A 43 12.69 3.65 -6.65
N TYR A 44 12.90 4.90 -6.25
CA TYR A 44 12.13 6.02 -6.75
C TYR A 44 13.05 7.05 -7.37
N TYR A 45 12.54 7.84 -8.28
CA TYR A 45 13.33 8.90 -8.90
C TYR A 45 12.59 10.23 -8.82
N SER A 46 13.35 11.30 -8.89
CA SER A 46 12.80 12.64 -8.75
C SER A 46 12.15 13.09 -10.05
N SER A 47 10.94 13.60 -9.96
CA SER A 47 10.22 14.13 -11.11
C SER A 47 9.25 15.20 -10.65
N GLY A 48 9.51 16.43 -11.04
CA GLY A 48 8.58 17.51 -10.79
C GLY A 48 8.15 17.70 -9.35
N GLY A 49 9.02 17.65 -8.42
CA GLY A 49 8.64 17.85 -7.03
C GLY A 49 8.13 16.60 -6.35
N TYR A 50 8.21 15.46 -7.02
CA TYR A 50 7.77 14.20 -6.45
C TYR A 50 8.84 13.15 -6.58
N CYS A 51 8.74 12.13 -5.74
CA CYS A 51 9.52 10.91 -5.88
C CYS A 51 8.59 9.89 -6.50
N VAL A 52 8.93 9.44 -7.69
CA VAL A 52 8.06 8.58 -8.50
C VAL A 52 8.62 7.18 -8.54
N PRO A 53 7.79 6.16 -8.36
CA PRO A 53 8.29 4.78 -8.39
C PRO A 53 8.88 4.45 -9.74
N SER A 54 10.03 3.79 -9.73
CA SER A 54 10.62 3.31 -10.97
C SER A 54 9.78 2.18 -11.52
N SER A 55 9.80 2.03 -12.84
CA SER A 55 9.03 0.97 -13.45
C SER A 55 9.87 -0.29 -13.40
N GLY A 56 9.66 -1.09 -12.46
CA GLY A 56 10.35 -2.35 -12.34
C GLY A 56 9.52 -3.15 -11.40
N GLY A 57 9.77 -4.38 -11.26
CA GLY A 57 8.94 -5.21 -10.44
C GLY A 57 9.29 -5.19 -8.97
N ASN A 58 10.37 -4.52 -8.61
CA ASN A 58 10.85 -4.60 -7.24
C ASN A 58 10.75 -3.33 -6.41
N THR A 59 10.00 -2.38 -6.89
CA THR A 59 9.83 -1.14 -6.14
C THR A 59 8.91 -1.39 -4.95
N LEU A 60 9.35 -0.97 -3.78
CA LEU A 60 8.59 -1.19 -2.56
C LEU A 60 7.75 0.03 -2.22
N GLY A 61 6.64 -0.20 -1.55
CA GLY A 61 5.81 0.90 -1.10
C GLY A 61 6.51 1.72 -0.05
N ALA A 62 6.16 2.99 0.05
CA ALA A 62 6.85 3.91 0.94
C ALA A 62 5.88 4.91 1.55
N ILE A 63 6.34 5.53 2.64
CA ILE A 63 5.59 6.58 3.30
C ILE A 63 6.60 7.60 3.76
N GLU A 64 6.22 8.85 3.81
CA GLU A 64 7.11 9.90 4.30
C GLU A 64 7.46 9.63 5.75
N LYS A 65 8.72 9.84 6.10
CA LYS A 65 9.17 9.61 7.46
C LYS A 65 8.66 10.71 8.38
N SER A 66 8.22 10.30 9.54
CA SER A 66 7.74 11.22 10.56
C SER A 66 8.64 11.03 11.78
N GLY A 67 9.47 11.99 12.04
CA GLY A 67 10.41 11.88 13.14
C GLY A 67 11.65 11.10 12.73
N ALA A 68 12.25 10.44 13.66
CA ALA A 68 13.55 9.80 13.44
C ALA A 68 13.48 8.35 13.00
N GLY A 69 12.36 7.70 13.13
CA GLY A 69 12.29 6.27 12.84
C GLY A 69 11.14 5.89 11.94
N CYS A 70 11.05 4.61 11.70
CA CYS A 70 10.00 4.05 10.87
C CYS A 70 9.18 3.04 11.65
N PRO A 71 7.95 2.75 11.21
CA PRO A 71 7.15 1.77 11.92
C PRO A 71 7.68 0.37 11.69
N LEU A 72 7.19 -0.55 12.49
CA LEU A 72 7.60 -1.94 12.38
C LEU A 72 7.28 -2.46 10.98
N GLY A 73 8.22 -3.14 10.37
CA GLY A 73 8.03 -3.67 9.02
C GLY A 73 8.54 -2.73 7.94
N PHE A 74 9.03 -1.57 8.35
CA PHE A 74 9.57 -0.58 7.42
C PHE A 74 11.00 -0.23 7.81
N TYR A 75 11.76 0.24 6.86
CA TYR A 75 13.12 0.68 7.15
C TYR A 75 13.36 2.04 6.49
N SER A 76 14.29 2.76 7.06
CA SER A 76 14.57 4.13 6.64
C SER A 76 15.33 4.19 5.32
N SER A 77 14.91 5.06 4.43
CA SER A 77 15.58 5.30 3.18
C SER A 77 15.39 6.78 2.84
N SER A 78 16.46 7.56 2.99
CA SER A 78 16.37 8.99 2.83
C SER A 78 15.34 9.54 3.83
N ASN A 79 14.41 10.35 3.41
CA ASN A 79 13.40 10.90 4.29
C ASN A 79 12.10 10.12 4.24
N TYR A 80 12.20 8.86 3.92
CA TYR A 80 11.04 8.00 3.77
C TYR A 80 11.24 6.68 4.50
N CYS A 81 10.15 5.96 4.69
CA CYS A 81 10.17 4.62 5.24
C CYS A 81 9.70 3.70 4.14
N LEU A 82 10.52 2.72 3.79
CA LEU A 82 10.19 1.74 2.77
C LEU A 82 9.67 0.48 3.42
N SER A 83 8.63 -0.08 2.85
CA SER A 83 8.11 -1.34 3.35
C SER A 83 9.08 -2.45 3.04
N SER A 84 9.36 -3.31 4.02
CA SER A 84 10.19 -4.48 3.77
C SER A 84 9.46 -5.41 2.81
N PRO A 85 10.20 -6.21 2.04
CA PRO A 85 9.53 -7.09 1.08
C PRO A 85 8.55 -8.07 1.70
N SER A 86 8.80 -8.48 2.93
CA SER A 86 7.92 -9.43 3.60
C SER A 86 6.82 -8.78 4.40
N ASN A 87 6.76 -7.46 4.42
CA ASN A 87 5.77 -6.76 5.20
C ASN A 87 4.43 -6.77 4.47
N GLU A 88 3.39 -7.17 5.16
CA GLU A 88 2.06 -7.24 4.58
C GLU A 88 1.11 -6.20 5.15
N ARG A 89 1.61 -5.25 5.90
CA ARG A 89 0.76 -4.25 6.52
C ARG A 89 1.03 -2.87 5.99
N GLU A 90 -0.01 -2.11 5.87
CA GLU A 90 0.08 -0.73 5.42
C GLU A 90 0.25 0.19 6.61
N ALA A 91 0.96 1.29 6.42
CA ALA A 91 1.12 2.29 7.46
C ALA A 91 0.79 3.66 6.90
N ILE A 92 0.30 4.54 7.77
CA ILE A 92 0.05 5.92 7.41
C ILE A 92 0.66 6.77 8.52
N GLN A 93 0.90 8.03 8.24
CA GLN A 93 1.37 8.93 9.26
C GLN A 93 0.25 9.19 10.25
N LYS A 94 0.61 9.24 11.52
CA LYS A 94 -0.38 9.48 12.56
C LYS A 94 -0.74 10.97 12.56
N SER A 95 -2.03 11.23 12.63
CA SER A 95 -2.51 12.59 12.68
C SER A 95 -3.24 12.74 14.00
N GLY A 96 -2.69 13.50 14.90
CA GLY A 96 -3.29 13.66 16.22
C GLY A 96 -2.78 12.59 17.17
N LYS A 97 -3.60 12.22 18.13
CA LYS A 97 -3.17 11.32 19.18
C LYS A 97 -3.51 9.88 19.02
N GLY A 98 -4.33 9.55 18.07
CA GLY A 98 -4.77 8.17 17.93
C GLY A 98 -4.76 7.73 16.51
N CYS A 99 -5.18 6.49 16.31
CA CYS A 99 -5.26 5.90 14.99
C CYS A 99 -6.71 5.55 14.69
N PRO A 100 -7.04 5.42 13.39
CA PRO A 100 -8.41 5.04 13.04
C PRO A 100 -8.70 3.62 13.49
N LEU A 101 -9.97 3.29 13.51
CA LEU A 101 -10.39 1.97 13.89
C LEU A 101 -9.78 0.95 12.94
N GLY A 102 -9.23 -0.09 13.47
CA GLY A 102 -8.57 -1.10 12.65
C GLY A 102 -7.07 -0.86 12.48
N TRP A 103 -6.58 0.21 13.08
CA TRP A 103 -5.16 0.55 13.01
C TRP A 103 -4.63 0.73 14.41
N TYR A 104 -3.35 0.48 14.62
CA TYR A 104 -2.76 0.68 15.93
C TYR A 104 -1.54 1.60 15.82
N SER A 105 -1.22 2.24 16.92
CA SER A 105 -0.16 3.22 16.96
C SER A 105 1.22 2.56 17.01
N SER A 106 2.12 3.08 16.21
CA SER A 106 3.51 2.61 16.18
C SER A 106 4.39 3.84 15.95
N GLY A 107 4.91 4.40 17.03
CA GLY A 107 5.69 5.62 16.90
C GLY A 107 4.83 6.74 16.38
N GLY A 108 5.29 7.44 15.39
CA GLY A 108 4.52 8.51 14.77
C GLY A 108 3.61 8.03 13.65
N TYR A 109 3.29 6.74 13.62
CA TYR A 109 2.53 6.16 12.53
C TYR A 109 1.37 5.33 13.04
N CYS A 110 0.44 5.03 12.14
CA CYS A 110 -0.63 4.07 12.41
C CYS A 110 -0.44 2.92 11.45
N VAL A 111 -0.42 1.71 11.98
CA VAL A 111 -0.21 0.50 11.18
C VAL A 111 -1.50 -0.29 11.15
N LYS A 112 -1.88 -0.75 9.99
CA LYS A 112 -3.14 -1.45 9.84
C LYS A 112 -3.09 -2.82 10.49
N SER A 113 -4.11 -3.11 11.29
CA SER A 113 -4.22 -4.41 11.92
C SER A 113 -4.68 -5.41 10.88
N ARG A 114 -4.37 -6.67 11.13
CA ARG A 114 -4.75 -7.69 10.18
C ARG A 114 -6.22 -8.00 10.15
#